data_f03cf2db9bb0730722e01a308dd260f1
#
_entry.id   f03cf2db9bb0730722e01a308dd260f1
#
_cell.length_a   1.000
_cell.length_b   1.000
_cell.length_c   1.000
_cell.angle_alpha   90.00
_cell.angle_beta   90.00
_cell.angle_gamma   90.00
#
_symmetry.space_group_name_H-M   'P 1'
#
loop_
_entity.id
_entity.type
_entity.pdbx_description
1 polymer ?
#
loop_
_entity_poly.entity_id
_entity_poly.type
_entity_poly.pdbx_seq_one_letter_code
_entity_poly.pdbx_strand_id
1 'polypeptide(L)'
;TIMLFRQLFDTTSSTYTYILGCNESQDAIIIDPVFEQHARDTALLRELDLKVKYTVDTHVHADHVTGSWLMKESEGAKITLSGSYGAAGIDVELNDGMVLAFGNCSITAHSTPGHTDGCFTFVTNEQTMAFTGDCLLIRGAGRTDFQSGDVHTLWGSIREKIFSLPGECLLYPGHDYMGRTVSTVAEEKKFNPRIGGDAREEDFAGYMNNLGLPHPKKIDIALPAN
;
A
#
# COMPACT_ATOMS: atom_id res chain seq x y z
N THR A 1 -9.42 -18.42 -9.93
CA THR A 1 -9.56 -17.26 -10.84
C THR A 1 -8.18 -16.68 -11.11
N ILE A 2 -7.79 -16.60 -12.37
CA ILE A 2 -6.49 -16.00 -12.74
C ILE A 2 -6.68 -14.48 -12.74
N MET A 3 -5.87 -13.82 -11.93
CA MET A 3 -5.85 -12.36 -11.81
C MET A 3 -4.70 -11.80 -12.65
N LEU A 4 -4.97 -10.77 -13.45
CA LEU A 4 -3.93 -10.02 -14.13
C LEU A 4 -3.28 -9.06 -13.13
N PHE A 5 -1.95 -9.02 -13.11
CA PHE A 5 -1.19 -8.24 -12.13
C PHE A 5 -0.04 -7.49 -12.81
N ARG A 6 0.14 -6.23 -12.42
CA ARG A 6 1.31 -5.42 -12.82
C ARG A 6 1.82 -4.63 -11.63
N GLN A 7 3.13 -4.57 -11.52
CA GLN A 7 3.86 -3.72 -10.59
C GLN A 7 4.59 -2.63 -11.39
N LEU A 8 4.34 -1.38 -11.07
CA LEU A 8 4.91 -0.22 -11.75
C LEU A 8 5.71 0.61 -10.76
N PHE A 9 6.78 1.24 -11.22
CA PHE A 9 7.68 2.00 -10.36
C PHE A 9 7.80 3.45 -10.78
N ASP A 10 7.74 4.37 -9.80
CA ASP A 10 8.07 5.77 -9.97
C ASP A 10 9.46 6.05 -9.41
N THR A 11 10.40 6.43 -10.28
CA THR A 11 11.80 6.63 -9.88
C THR A 11 12.01 7.87 -9.01
N THR A 12 11.13 8.86 -9.11
CA THR A 12 11.26 10.10 -8.34
C THR A 12 10.95 9.89 -6.86
N SER A 13 9.89 9.14 -6.56
CA SER A 13 9.45 8.87 -5.18
C SER A 13 9.78 7.47 -4.68
N SER A 14 10.34 6.61 -5.55
CA SER A 14 10.56 5.17 -5.29
C SER A 14 9.28 4.43 -4.89
N THR A 15 8.15 4.87 -5.43
CA THR A 15 6.82 4.31 -5.16
C THR A 15 6.48 3.19 -6.15
N TYR A 16 5.94 2.10 -5.62
CA TYR A 16 5.28 1.09 -6.43
C TYR A 16 3.78 1.35 -6.54
N THR A 17 3.29 1.33 -7.76
CA THR A 17 1.87 1.32 -8.10
C THR A 17 1.50 -0.08 -8.57
N TYR A 18 0.35 -0.60 -8.13
CA TYR A 18 -0.09 -1.93 -8.51
C TYR A 18 -1.42 -1.89 -9.26
N ILE A 19 -1.52 -2.67 -10.33
CA ILE A 19 -2.77 -2.89 -11.07
C ILE A 19 -3.14 -4.36 -10.91
N LEU A 20 -4.36 -4.61 -10.43
CA LEU A 20 -4.96 -5.93 -10.34
C LEU A 20 -6.21 -5.95 -11.19
N GLY A 21 -6.31 -6.92 -12.09
CA GLY A 21 -7.43 -7.04 -13.02
C GLY A 21 -8.06 -8.42 -12.97
N CYS A 22 -9.39 -8.46 -13.08
CA CYS A 22 -10.15 -9.70 -13.25
C CYS A 22 -10.13 -10.09 -14.73
N ASN A 23 -9.60 -11.28 -15.03
CA ASN A 23 -9.53 -11.74 -16.42
C ASN A 23 -10.89 -11.99 -17.08
N GLU A 24 -11.91 -12.29 -16.29
CA GLU A 24 -13.24 -12.59 -16.83
C GLU A 24 -14.06 -11.33 -17.11
N SER A 25 -14.11 -10.39 -16.16
CA SER A 25 -14.92 -9.16 -16.29
C SER A 25 -14.13 -7.97 -16.81
N GLN A 26 -12.79 -8.04 -16.78
CA GLN A 26 -11.88 -6.94 -17.08
C GLN A 26 -12.01 -5.73 -16.13
N ASP A 27 -12.70 -5.91 -15.01
CA ASP A 27 -12.70 -4.93 -13.93
C ASP A 27 -11.36 -4.97 -13.20
N ALA A 28 -10.89 -3.80 -12.79
CA ALA A 28 -9.58 -3.65 -12.15
C ALA A 28 -9.61 -2.69 -10.97
N ILE A 29 -8.58 -2.76 -10.17
CA ILE A 29 -8.23 -1.75 -9.17
C ILE A 29 -6.79 -1.29 -9.41
N ILE A 30 -6.51 -0.05 -8.99
CA ILE A 30 -5.17 0.51 -8.98
C ILE A 30 -4.83 0.94 -7.55
N ILE A 31 -3.67 0.49 -7.07
CA ILE A 31 -3.20 0.76 -5.70
C ILE A 31 -2.04 1.75 -5.76
N ASP A 32 -2.12 2.81 -4.98
CA ASP A 32 -1.11 3.87 -4.83
C ASP A 32 -0.66 4.52 -6.16
N PRO A 33 -1.60 5.03 -6.98
CA PRO A 33 -1.23 5.71 -8.21
C PRO A 33 -0.48 7.03 -7.91
N VAL A 34 0.54 7.31 -8.72
CA VAL A 34 1.33 8.55 -8.64
C VAL A 34 0.82 9.55 -9.70
N PHE A 35 0.58 10.79 -9.29
CA PHE A 35 0.02 11.84 -10.14
C PHE A 35 0.74 11.98 -11.48
N GLU A 36 2.07 12.07 -11.46
CA GLU A 36 2.90 12.26 -12.65
C GLU A 36 2.92 11.04 -13.59
N GLN A 37 2.49 9.88 -13.10
CA GLN A 37 2.47 8.63 -13.88
C GLN A 37 1.10 8.31 -14.50
N HIS A 38 0.16 9.25 -14.45
CA HIS A 38 -1.21 9.02 -14.94
C HIS A 38 -1.26 8.58 -16.41
N ALA A 39 -0.48 9.22 -17.28
CA ALA A 39 -0.43 8.86 -18.69
C ALA A 39 0.08 7.43 -18.91
N ARG A 40 1.13 7.03 -18.18
CA ARG A 40 1.65 5.65 -18.20
C ARG A 40 0.59 4.66 -17.75
N ASP A 41 -0.04 4.93 -16.62
CA ASP A 41 -1.01 4.01 -16.02
C ASP A 41 -2.25 3.84 -16.91
N THR A 42 -2.79 4.92 -17.47
CA THR A 42 -3.95 4.86 -18.36
C THR A 42 -3.61 4.18 -19.69
N ALA A 43 -2.41 4.38 -20.24
CA ALA A 43 -1.97 3.67 -21.44
C ALA A 43 -1.94 2.17 -21.22
N LEU A 44 -1.41 1.73 -20.08
CA LEU A 44 -1.35 0.30 -19.74
C LEU A 44 -2.76 -0.29 -19.53
N LEU A 45 -3.65 0.43 -18.86
CA LEU A 45 -5.04 0.00 -18.66
C LEU A 45 -5.77 -0.20 -19.99
N ARG A 46 -5.55 0.68 -20.97
CA ARG A 46 -6.11 0.53 -22.34
C ARG A 46 -5.50 -0.64 -23.08
N GLU A 47 -4.18 -0.80 -22.99
CA GLU A 47 -3.47 -1.93 -23.62
C GLU A 47 -4.01 -3.28 -23.13
N LEU A 48 -4.33 -3.37 -21.84
CA LEU A 48 -4.83 -4.58 -21.19
C LEU A 48 -6.37 -4.68 -21.21
N ASP A 49 -7.06 -3.70 -21.80
CA ASP A 49 -8.53 -3.61 -21.84
C ASP A 49 -9.16 -3.70 -20.44
N LEU A 50 -8.56 -3.00 -19.48
CA LEU A 50 -9.03 -3.00 -18.10
C LEU A 50 -9.85 -1.73 -17.77
N LYS A 51 -10.88 -1.93 -16.96
CA LYS A 51 -11.74 -0.86 -16.44
C LYS A 51 -11.54 -0.72 -14.94
N VAL A 52 -11.01 0.41 -14.50
CA VAL A 52 -10.74 0.65 -13.08
C VAL A 52 -12.04 0.95 -12.34
N LYS A 53 -12.36 0.12 -11.36
CA LYS A 53 -13.51 0.31 -10.46
C LYS A 53 -13.16 1.18 -9.27
N TYR A 54 -11.98 0.94 -8.69
CA TYR A 54 -11.51 1.65 -7.50
C TYR A 54 -10.06 2.08 -7.67
N THR A 55 -9.77 3.29 -7.20
CA THR A 55 -8.42 3.67 -6.82
C THR A 55 -8.29 3.42 -5.33
N VAL A 56 -7.16 2.89 -4.91
CA VAL A 56 -6.92 2.50 -3.53
C VAL A 56 -5.59 3.10 -3.09
N ASP A 57 -5.62 4.01 -2.11
CA ASP A 57 -4.41 4.49 -1.46
C ASP A 57 -4.24 3.77 -0.12
N THR A 58 -3.06 3.18 0.09
CA THR A 58 -2.74 2.47 1.35
C THR A 58 -2.71 3.44 2.54
N HIS A 59 -2.32 4.68 2.29
CA HIS A 59 -2.27 5.78 3.26
C HIS A 59 -2.20 7.13 2.53
N VAL A 60 -2.29 8.23 3.26
CA VAL A 60 -1.97 9.56 2.71
C VAL A 60 -0.46 9.69 2.59
N HIS A 61 0.02 9.81 1.36
CA HIS A 61 1.44 9.82 1.04
C HIS A 61 2.07 11.17 1.31
N ALA A 62 3.27 11.17 1.87
CA ALA A 62 4.07 12.37 2.10
C ALA A 62 5.14 12.61 1.01
N ASP A 63 5.39 11.63 0.16
CA ASP A 63 6.48 11.60 -0.82
C ASP A 63 6.02 11.91 -2.25
N HIS A 64 4.73 11.77 -2.55
CA HIS A 64 4.15 12.08 -3.85
C HIS A 64 2.69 12.52 -3.74
N VAL A 65 2.18 13.18 -4.78
CA VAL A 65 0.75 13.46 -4.94
C VAL A 65 0.07 12.24 -5.56
N THR A 66 -1.07 11.84 -5.00
CA THR A 66 -1.84 10.70 -5.52
C THR A 66 -2.44 10.99 -6.90
N GLY A 67 -2.46 9.96 -7.76
CA GLY A 67 -3.14 9.99 -9.06
C GLY A 67 -4.63 9.61 -8.99
N SER A 68 -5.18 9.37 -7.79
CA SER A 68 -6.57 8.87 -7.64
C SER A 68 -7.62 9.82 -8.24
N TRP A 69 -7.46 11.13 -8.10
CA TRP A 69 -8.37 12.10 -8.68
C TRP A 69 -8.38 12.06 -10.22
N LEU A 70 -7.22 11.90 -10.83
CA LEU A 70 -7.13 11.78 -12.29
C LEU A 70 -7.78 10.49 -12.78
N MET A 71 -7.65 9.41 -12.04
CA MET A 71 -8.31 8.14 -12.34
C MET A 71 -9.83 8.24 -12.23
N LYS A 72 -10.34 8.97 -11.24
CA LYS A 72 -11.77 9.24 -11.13
C LYS A 72 -12.28 10.01 -12.34
N GLU A 73 -11.59 11.07 -12.75
CA GLU A 73 -11.98 11.89 -13.88
C GLU A 73 -11.91 11.15 -15.21
N SER A 74 -10.82 10.41 -15.48
CA SER A 74 -10.60 9.77 -16.78
C SER A 74 -11.25 8.40 -16.92
N GLU A 75 -11.34 7.63 -15.84
CA GLU A 75 -11.79 6.23 -15.87
C GLU A 75 -13.10 6.00 -15.12
N GLY A 76 -13.63 7.01 -14.42
CA GLY A 76 -14.83 6.88 -13.61
C GLY A 76 -14.64 6.03 -12.36
N ALA A 77 -13.39 5.87 -11.91
CA ALA A 77 -13.08 5.09 -10.72
C ALA A 77 -13.59 5.76 -9.44
N LYS A 78 -13.94 4.95 -8.43
CA LYS A 78 -14.27 5.44 -7.09
C LYS A 78 -12.99 5.55 -6.27
N ILE A 79 -12.83 6.66 -5.57
CA ILE A 79 -11.69 6.91 -4.68
C ILE A 79 -11.96 6.24 -3.34
N THR A 80 -11.02 5.40 -2.89
CA THR A 80 -11.08 4.75 -1.58
C THR A 80 -9.87 5.15 -0.73
N LEU A 81 -10.12 5.48 0.53
CA LEU A 81 -9.10 5.88 1.49
C LEU A 81 -9.64 5.66 2.90
N SER A 82 -8.76 5.58 3.89
CA SER A 82 -9.16 5.58 5.29
C SER A 82 -9.89 6.88 5.66
N GLY A 83 -10.99 6.75 6.39
CA GLY A 83 -11.74 7.90 6.92
C GLY A 83 -11.00 8.66 8.01
N SER A 84 -9.96 8.07 8.63
CA SER A 84 -9.19 8.71 9.71
C SER A 84 -8.48 10.00 9.29
N TYR A 85 -8.22 10.18 7.99
CA TYR A 85 -7.59 11.39 7.47
C TYR A 85 -8.53 12.59 7.32
N GLY A 86 -9.85 12.36 7.29
CA GLY A 86 -10.83 13.42 7.05
C GLY A 86 -10.71 14.08 5.67
N ALA A 87 -10.12 13.39 4.69
CA ALA A 87 -9.93 13.93 3.35
C ALA A 87 -11.26 14.10 2.62
N ALA A 88 -11.42 15.21 1.90
CA ALA A 88 -12.60 15.46 1.09
C ALA A 88 -12.59 14.62 -0.20
N GLY A 89 -13.77 14.30 -0.73
CA GLY A 89 -13.91 13.66 -2.04
C GLY A 89 -13.67 12.16 -2.07
N ILE A 90 -13.59 11.50 -0.92
CA ILE A 90 -13.56 10.05 -0.83
C ILE A 90 -14.93 9.50 -1.19
N ASP A 91 -15.00 8.55 -2.12
CA ASP A 91 -16.25 7.88 -2.50
C ASP A 91 -16.54 6.67 -1.61
N VAL A 92 -15.50 5.97 -1.16
CA VAL A 92 -15.59 4.81 -0.28
C VAL A 92 -14.61 4.96 0.87
N GLU A 93 -15.14 5.05 2.06
CA GLU A 93 -14.35 5.10 3.29
C GLU A 93 -13.97 3.69 3.72
N LEU A 94 -12.66 3.43 3.84
CA LEU A 94 -12.16 2.11 4.22
C LEU A 94 -12.39 1.82 5.69
N ASN A 95 -12.87 0.62 5.98
CA ASN A 95 -12.99 0.05 7.32
C ASN A 95 -12.26 -1.30 7.39
N ASP A 96 -11.80 -1.65 8.57
CA ASP A 96 -11.10 -2.93 8.79
C ASP A 96 -12.01 -4.11 8.42
N GLY A 97 -11.50 -5.01 7.60
CA GLY A 97 -12.22 -6.17 7.09
C GLY A 97 -13.10 -5.90 5.86
N MET A 98 -13.15 -4.68 5.34
CA MET A 98 -13.93 -4.35 4.17
C MET A 98 -13.39 -5.09 2.93
N VAL A 99 -14.31 -5.62 2.12
CA VAL A 99 -13.99 -6.29 0.86
C VAL A 99 -14.33 -5.38 -0.31
N LEU A 100 -13.37 -5.16 -1.20
CA LEU A 100 -13.56 -4.47 -2.47
C LEU A 100 -13.55 -5.51 -3.60
N ALA A 101 -14.68 -5.66 -4.27
CA ALA A 101 -14.84 -6.61 -5.37
C ALA A 101 -14.63 -5.93 -6.73
N PHE A 102 -13.92 -6.62 -7.61
CA PHE A 102 -13.74 -6.22 -9.02
C PHE A 102 -13.91 -7.47 -9.90
N GLY A 103 -15.12 -7.67 -10.39
CA GLY A 103 -15.52 -8.92 -11.02
C GLY A 103 -15.53 -10.08 -10.02
N ASN A 104 -14.92 -11.19 -10.38
CA ASN A 104 -14.78 -12.38 -9.54
C ASN A 104 -13.57 -12.29 -8.59
N CYS A 105 -12.82 -11.22 -8.65
CA CYS A 105 -11.68 -10.95 -7.80
C CYS A 105 -12.06 -10.00 -6.69
N SER A 106 -11.32 -10.05 -5.60
CA SER A 106 -11.49 -9.11 -4.48
C SER A 106 -10.22 -8.92 -3.69
N ILE A 107 -10.15 -7.80 -2.99
CA ILE A 107 -9.16 -7.57 -1.93
C ILE A 107 -9.90 -7.28 -0.63
N THR A 108 -9.30 -7.68 0.48
CA THR A 108 -9.77 -7.35 1.82
C THR A 108 -8.86 -6.28 2.42
N ALA A 109 -9.44 -5.20 2.91
CA ALA A 109 -8.74 -4.13 3.59
C ALA A 109 -8.52 -4.49 5.06
N HIS A 110 -7.27 -4.52 5.50
CA HIS A 110 -6.92 -4.71 6.90
C HIS A 110 -6.32 -3.42 7.44
N SER A 111 -6.89 -2.88 8.51
CA SER A 111 -6.31 -1.72 9.19
C SER A 111 -4.96 -2.09 9.80
N THR A 112 -3.91 -1.42 9.36
CA THR A 112 -2.53 -1.65 9.81
C THR A 112 -1.84 -0.33 10.16
N PRO A 113 -2.35 0.39 11.18
CA PRO A 113 -1.81 1.68 11.58
C PRO A 113 -0.41 1.54 12.17
N GLY A 114 0.32 2.64 12.21
CA GLY A 114 1.63 2.74 12.84
C GLY A 114 2.59 3.62 12.06
N HIS A 115 2.73 3.42 10.75
CA HIS A 115 3.40 4.40 9.87
C HIS A 115 2.57 5.70 9.81
N THR A 116 1.27 5.56 9.59
CA THR A 116 0.25 6.59 9.87
C THR A 116 -0.89 5.94 10.65
N ASP A 117 -1.80 6.75 11.19
CA ASP A 117 -2.99 6.23 11.90
C ASP A 117 -4.05 5.65 10.95
N GLY A 118 -3.94 5.93 9.65
CA GLY A 118 -4.89 5.49 8.62
C GLY A 118 -4.34 4.49 7.61
N CYS A 119 -3.23 3.82 7.88
CA CYS A 119 -2.66 2.82 6.98
C CYS A 119 -3.53 1.58 6.86
N PHE A 120 -3.61 1.04 5.63
CA PHE A 120 -4.26 -0.23 5.32
C PHE A 120 -3.33 -1.15 4.55
N THR A 121 -3.44 -2.44 4.82
CA THR A 121 -2.85 -3.51 4.02
C THR A 121 -3.97 -4.21 3.26
N PHE A 122 -3.78 -4.46 1.98
CA PHE A 122 -4.77 -5.12 1.13
C PHE A 122 -4.33 -6.53 0.79
N VAL A 123 -5.21 -7.49 1.03
CA VAL A 123 -4.91 -8.92 0.82
C VAL A 123 -5.90 -9.49 -0.20
N THR A 124 -5.40 -10.21 -1.19
CA THR A 124 -6.26 -10.89 -2.18
C THR A 124 -7.10 -11.97 -1.51
N ASN A 125 -8.25 -12.28 -2.10
CA ASN A 125 -9.23 -13.21 -1.52
C ASN A 125 -8.69 -14.62 -1.24
N GLU A 126 -7.66 -15.07 -1.95
CA GLU A 126 -7.00 -16.37 -1.71
C GLU A 126 -5.75 -16.24 -0.83
N GLN A 127 -5.47 -15.06 -0.29
CA GLN A 127 -4.30 -14.75 0.54
C GLN A 127 -2.96 -15.10 -0.14
N THR A 128 -2.91 -14.96 -1.45
CA THR A 128 -1.70 -15.22 -2.25
C THR A 128 -0.81 -13.98 -2.38
N MET A 129 -1.41 -12.79 -2.29
CA MET A 129 -0.70 -11.51 -2.37
C MET A 129 -1.22 -10.54 -1.30
N ALA A 130 -0.31 -9.77 -0.73
CA ALA A 130 -0.62 -8.69 0.20
C ALA A 130 0.15 -7.43 -0.18
N PHE A 131 -0.54 -6.29 -0.18
CA PHE A 131 0.00 -4.98 -0.51
C PHE A 131 0.09 -4.18 0.78
N THR A 132 1.31 -4.05 1.29
CA THR A 132 1.55 -3.61 2.67
C THR A 132 1.75 -2.11 2.82
N GLY A 133 1.74 -1.35 1.71
CA GLY A 133 2.06 0.07 1.74
C GLY A 133 3.39 0.30 2.43
N ASP A 134 3.42 1.23 3.37
CA ASP A 134 4.60 1.51 4.18
C ASP A 134 4.53 0.91 5.59
N CYS A 135 3.55 0.05 5.86
CA CYS A 135 3.51 -0.68 7.13
C CYS A 135 4.72 -1.63 7.25
N LEU A 136 4.88 -2.51 6.27
CA LEU A 136 6.03 -3.40 6.18
C LEU A 136 6.71 -3.23 4.82
N LEU A 137 8.00 -2.98 4.84
CA LEU A 137 8.86 -2.90 3.67
C LEU A 137 9.73 -4.16 3.59
N ILE A 138 10.33 -4.41 2.42
CA ILE A 138 11.26 -5.53 2.28
C ILE A 138 12.50 -5.24 3.13
N ARG A 139 12.76 -6.07 4.12
CA ARG A 139 13.83 -5.91 5.13
C ARG A 139 13.73 -4.63 5.94
N GLY A 140 12.53 -4.05 6.06
CA GLY A 140 12.32 -2.83 6.81
C GLY A 140 10.87 -2.63 7.22
N ALA A 141 10.59 -1.46 7.76
CA ALA A 141 9.25 -1.00 8.11
C ALA A 141 9.18 0.52 7.92
N GLY A 142 7.99 1.04 7.71
CA GLY A 142 7.77 2.47 7.53
C GLY A 142 8.14 3.27 8.77
N ARG A 143 8.59 4.51 8.58
CA ARG A 143 8.89 5.43 9.67
C ARG A 143 7.62 5.79 10.44
N THR A 144 7.77 6.19 11.71
CA THR A 144 6.64 6.46 12.61
C THR A 144 6.67 7.87 13.20
N ASP A 145 7.54 8.74 12.72
CA ASP A 145 7.88 10.01 13.34
C ASP A 145 7.02 11.20 12.87
N PHE A 146 6.02 10.98 11.99
CA PHE A 146 5.04 11.99 11.60
C PHE A 146 3.71 11.33 11.14
N GLN A 147 2.70 12.14 10.77
CA GLN A 147 1.36 11.69 10.35
C GLN A 147 0.68 10.79 11.38
N SER A 148 0.79 11.13 12.66
CA SER A 148 0.25 10.33 13.77
C SER A 148 0.79 8.91 13.82
N GLY A 149 2.05 8.72 13.46
CA GLY A 149 2.75 7.44 13.54
C GLY A 149 3.01 7.00 14.99
N ASP A 150 3.06 5.69 15.20
CA ASP A 150 3.38 5.09 16.50
C ASP A 150 4.06 3.74 16.30
N VAL A 151 5.25 3.59 16.86
CA VAL A 151 6.09 2.41 16.66
C VAL A 151 5.50 1.15 17.30
N HIS A 152 4.86 1.26 18.46
CA HIS A 152 4.25 0.11 19.13
C HIS A 152 3.01 -0.38 18.38
N THR A 153 2.21 0.55 17.87
CA THR A 153 1.09 0.25 16.99
C THR A 153 1.56 -0.44 15.70
N LEU A 154 2.65 0.03 15.11
CA LEU A 154 3.24 -0.59 13.92
C LEU A 154 3.72 -2.02 14.19
N TRP A 155 4.39 -2.25 15.31
CA TRP A 155 4.77 -3.59 15.74
C TRP A 155 3.57 -4.54 15.80
N GLY A 156 2.48 -4.13 16.45
CA GLY A 156 1.25 -4.91 16.56
C GLY A 156 0.61 -5.17 15.19
N SER A 157 0.51 -4.16 14.34
CA SER A 157 -0.06 -4.28 13.00
C SER A 157 0.69 -5.32 12.16
N ILE A 158 2.01 -5.28 12.15
CA ILE A 158 2.82 -6.22 11.38
C ILE A 158 2.66 -7.64 11.93
N ARG A 159 2.78 -7.82 13.23
CA ARG A 159 2.76 -9.14 13.84
C ARG A 159 1.38 -9.80 13.79
N GLU A 160 0.32 -9.05 14.02
CA GLU A 160 -1.05 -9.58 14.12
C GLU A 160 -1.75 -9.66 12.76
N LYS A 161 -1.49 -8.73 11.86
CA LYS A 161 -2.23 -8.64 10.58
C LYS A 161 -1.45 -9.16 9.37
N ILE A 162 -0.13 -9.01 9.34
CA ILE A 162 0.70 -9.40 8.19
C ILE A 162 1.37 -10.75 8.46
N PHE A 163 2.05 -10.90 9.59
CA PHE A 163 2.76 -12.14 9.92
C PHE A 163 1.83 -13.32 10.25
N SER A 164 0.54 -13.06 10.44
CA SER A 164 -0.49 -14.11 10.58
C SER A 164 -0.98 -14.67 9.25
N LEU A 165 -0.62 -14.05 8.12
CA LEU A 165 -0.94 -14.56 6.78
C LEU A 165 -0.13 -15.82 6.46
N PRO A 166 -0.57 -16.63 5.47
CA PRO A 166 0.21 -17.80 5.05
C PRO A 166 1.66 -17.44 4.71
N GLY A 167 2.60 -18.31 5.05
CA GLY A 167 4.04 -18.05 4.85
C GLY A 167 4.43 -17.81 3.41
N GLU A 168 3.76 -18.44 2.45
CA GLU A 168 3.97 -18.28 1.02
C GLU A 168 3.28 -17.06 0.41
N CYS A 169 2.47 -16.32 1.17
CA CYS A 169 1.83 -15.09 0.71
C CYS A 169 2.89 -14.09 0.26
N LEU A 170 2.79 -13.62 -0.98
CA LEU A 170 3.72 -12.64 -1.55
C LEU A 170 3.44 -11.26 -0.96
N LEU A 171 4.48 -10.58 -0.52
CA LEU A 171 4.41 -9.24 0.03
C LEU A 171 4.94 -8.22 -0.98
N TYR A 172 4.10 -7.25 -1.30
CA TYR A 172 4.42 -6.15 -2.20
C TYR A 172 4.38 -4.82 -1.44
N PRO A 173 5.53 -4.15 -1.27
CA PRO A 173 5.62 -2.91 -0.50
C PRO A 173 5.14 -1.70 -1.28
N GLY A 174 4.89 -0.60 -0.58
CA GLY A 174 4.63 0.71 -1.20
C GLY A 174 5.88 1.35 -1.79
N HIS A 175 7.05 1.10 -1.19
CA HIS A 175 8.34 1.65 -1.60
C HIS A 175 9.44 0.62 -1.51
N ASP A 176 10.45 0.76 -2.38
CA ASP A 176 11.76 0.12 -2.19
C ASP A 176 12.84 0.99 -2.84
N TYR A 177 13.86 1.32 -2.06
CA TYR A 177 14.95 2.21 -2.51
C TYR A 177 16.13 1.46 -3.11
N MET A 178 16.07 0.13 -3.12
CA MET A 178 17.13 -0.76 -3.63
C MET A 178 16.68 -1.60 -4.83
N GLY A 179 15.49 -1.34 -5.35
CA GLY A 179 14.96 -2.04 -6.53
C GLY A 179 14.45 -3.45 -6.27
N ARG A 180 14.21 -3.82 -5.01
CA ARG A 180 13.61 -5.11 -4.66
C ARG A 180 12.11 -5.04 -4.93
N THR A 181 11.53 -6.11 -5.47
CA THR A 181 10.17 -6.07 -6.00
C THR A 181 9.15 -6.83 -5.18
N VAL A 182 9.56 -7.89 -4.50
CA VAL A 182 8.65 -8.80 -3.81
C VAL A 182 9.38 -9.56 -2.70
N SER A 183 8.65 -9.91 -1.65
CA SER A 183 9.10 -10.81 -0.61
C SER A 183 7.97 -11.80 -0.26
N THR A 184 8.12 -12.59 0.78
CA THR A 184 7.06 -13.43 1.32
C THR A 184 6.93 -13.21 2.83
N VAL A 185 5.78 -13.61 3.38
CA VAL A 185 5.57 -13.56 4.83
C VAL A 185 6.63 -14.37 5.57
N ALA A 186 6.90 -15.59 5.13
CA ALA A 186 7.91 -16.46 5.75
C ALA A 186 9.31 -15.83 5.69
N GLU A 187 9.65 -15.21 4.57
CA GLU A 187 10.96 -14.56 4.39
C GLU A 187 11.14 -13.38 5.33
N GLU A 188 10.13 -12.48 5.42
CA GLU A 188 10.22 -11.32 6.31
C GLU A 188 10.17 -11.71 7.79
N LYS A 189 9.38 -12.72 8.16
CA LYS A 189 9.40 -13.25 9.53
C LYS A 189 10.78 -13.75 9.95
N LYS A 190 11.54 -14.30 9.03
CA LYS A 190 12.87 -14.88 9.32
C LYS A 190 13.98 -13.86 9.19
N PHE A 191 13.97 -13.04 8.15
CA PHE A 191 15.12 -12.25 7.73
C PHE A 191 14.97 -10.74 7.88
N ASN A 192 13.76 -10.23 8.21
CA ASN A 192 13.63 -8.79 8.41
C ASN A 192 14.45 -8.38 9.65
N PRO A 193 15.48 -7.51 9.49
CA PRO A 193 16.40 -7.20 10.59
C PRO A 193 15.76 -6.37 11.70
N ARG A 194 14.59 -5.78 11.46
CA ARG A 194 13.93 -4.92 12.44
C ARG A 194 12.86 -5.63 13.23
N ILE A 195 12.10 -6.52 12.60
CA ILE A 195 10.93 -7.16 13.22
C ILE A 195 10.93 -8.69 13.06
N GLY A 196 11.84 -9.25 12.29
CA GLY A 196 11.95 -10.69 12.08
C GLY A 196 12.85 -11.39 13.10
N GLY A 197 12.96 -12.71 12.97
CA GLY A 197 13.82 -13.52 13.83
C GLY A 197 13.44 -13.42 15.30
N ASP A 198 14.42 -13.14 16.12
CA ASP A 198 14.28 -13.01 17.59
C ASP A 198 14.07 -11.56 18.05
N ALA A 199 13.72 -10.65 17.14
CA ALA A 199 13.49 -9.25 17.46
C ALA A 199 12.38 -9.11 18.52
N ARG A 200 12.63 -8.26 19.52
CA ARG A 200 11.68 -7.89 20.56
C ARG A 200 11.11 -6.49 20.26
N GLU A 201 9.96 -6.21 20.83
CA GLU A 201 9.28 -4.93 20.64
C GLU A 201 10.16 -3.73 21.03
N GLU A 202 10.93 -3.83 22.12
CA GLU A 202 11.83 -2.78 22.56
C GLU A 202 12.98 -2.54 21.57
N ASP A 203 13.51 -3.59 20.98
CA ASP A 203 14.59 -3.49 19.97
C ASP A 203 14.05 -2.80 18.71
N PHE A 204 12.87 -3.18 18.28
CA PHE A 204 12.18 -2.55 17.15
C PHE A 204 11.91 -1.07 17.43
N ALA A 205 11.34 -0.75 18.59
CA ALA A 205 11.04 0.63 18.98
C ALA A 205 12.32 1.47 19.07
N GLY A 206 13.36 0.95 19.68
CA GLY A 206 14.66 1.64 19.78
C GLY A 206 15.26 1.93 18.42
N TYR A 207 15.23 0.97 17.51
CA TYR A 207 15.74 1.14 16.16
C TYR A 207 14.91 2.16 15.36
N MET A 208 13.60 2.01 15.34
CA MET A 208 12.69 2.86 14.54
C MET A 208 12.69 4.30 15.03
N ASN A 209 12.80 4.55 16.33
CA ASN A 209 12.84 5.89 16.91
C ASN A 209 14.16 6.63 16.69
N ASN A 210 15.21 5.95 16.24
CA ASN A 210 16.55 6.51 16.05
C ASN A 210 17.02 6.49 14.58
N LEU A 211 16.12 6.37 13.61
CA LEU A 211 16.48 6.34 12.19
C LEU A 211 17.09 7.64 11.69
N GLY A 212 16.65 8.80 12.21
CA GLY A 212 17.17 10.11 11.81
C GLY A 212 17.00 10.44 10.32
N LEU A 213 15.92 9.95 9.69
CA LEU A 213 15.67 10.13 8.26
C LEU A 213 15.26 11.58 7.95
N PRO A 214 15.71 12.16 6.80
CA PRO A 214 15.18 13.44 6.34
C PRO A 214 13.71 13.33 5.99
N HIS A 215 13.00 14.47 5.99
CA HIS A 215 11.62 14.52 5.50
C HIS A 215 11.57 14.25 3.99
N PRO A 216 10.50 13.63 3.48
CA PRO A 216 10.30 13.50 2.03
C PRO A 216 10.30 14.86 1.35
N LYS A 217 10.95 14.96 0.19
CA LYS A 217 11.12 16.24 -0.54
C LYS A 217 9.82 16.93 -0.92
N LYS A 218 8.74 16.19 -1.10
CA LYS A 218 7.42 16.72 -1.52
C LYS A 218 6.42 16.78 -0.38
N ILE A 219 6.84 16.66 0.88
CA ILE A 219 5.92 16.56 2.02
C ILE A 219 4.96 17.74 2.11
N ASP A 220 5.44 18.97 1.89
CA ASP A 220 4.65 20.21 1.97
C ASP A 220 3.60 20.34 0.86
N ILE A 221 3.81 19.64 -0.25
CA ILE A 221 2.90 19.63 -1.40
C ILE A 221 1.97 18.42 -1.32
N ALA A 222 2.51 17.26 -1.04
CA ALA A 222 1.78 16.00 -1.07
C ALA A 222 0.73 15.89 0.04
N LEU A 223 1.06 16.22 1.27
CA LEU A 223 0.12 16.09 2.39
C LEU A 223 -1.16 16.92 2.20
N PRO A 224 -1.12 18.21 1.82
CA PRO A 224 -2.34 18.97 1.55
C PRO A 224 -3.10 18.51 0.30
N ALA A 225 -2.40 18.00 -0.71
CA ALA A 225 -3.01 17.57 -1.99
C ALA A 225 -3.66 16.19 -1.89
N ASN A 226 -3.22 15.37 -0.95
CA ASN A 226 -3.71 14.01 -0.74
C ASN A 226 -4.77 13.96 0.36
#